data_a323eb50a7c75b091500beb9c4e2a71f
#
_entry.id   a323eb50a7c75b091500beb9c4e2a71f
#
_cell.length_a   1.000
_cell.length_b   1.000
_cell.length_c   1.000
_cell.angle_alpha   90.00
_cell.angle_beta   90.00
_cell.angle_gamma   90.00
#
_symmetry.space_group_name_H-M   'P 1'
#
loop_
_entity.id
_entity.type
_entity.pdbx_description
1 polymer ?
#
loop_
_entity_poly.entity_id
_entity_poly.type
_entity_poly.pdbx_seq_one_letter_code
_entity_poly.pdbx_strand_id
1 'polypeptide(L)'
;MKYFDIHSHLNLSPLSEDKERIIKILEEKEVGTITVGTDLETSAQAIEIAQKSENLFASVGFHPSDVGKKEFDMEKFQELVRKDKVVAIGECGLDYFRIDASDTETKNQQKAIFKIQIDIAQANDLPLILHVRPQKGTMDAYEDVLEILELREEIPSGDVHFFVGSPEIAERFLKLGFYLSFTGVITFARDYDEVIRMTPIEKILTETDAPFVTPVPYRGQTCEPWMVEEVAKKIAEIKGLDPEVV
;
A
#
# COMPACT_ATOMS: atom_id res chain seq x y z
N MET A 1 -19.51 5.38 -6.02
CA MET A 1 -18.19 5.63 -5.41
C MET A 1 -17.50 6.68 -6.26
N LYS A 2 -17.07 7.77 -5.67
CA LYS A 2 -16.45 8.90 -6.38
C LYS A 2 -14.91 8.83 -6.34
N TYR A 3 -14.36 8.44 -5.20
CA TYR A 3 -12.92 8.24 -5.00
C TYR A 3 -12.67 6.90 -4.33
N PHE A 4 -11.46 6.39 -4.49
CA PHE A 4 -11.01 5.17 -3.83
C PHE A 4 -9.60 5.35 -3.26
N ASP A 5 -9.47 5.11 -1.96
CA ASP A 5 -8.20 5.10 -1.24
C ASP A 5 -7.71 3.65 -1.13
N ILE A 6 -6.67 3.29 -1.87
CA ILE A 6 -6.22 1.89 -1.89
C ILE A 6 -5.43 1.48 -0.64
N HIS A 7 -5.06 2.45 0.23
CA HIS A 7 -4.22 2.16 1.38
C HIS A 7 -4.50 3.10 2.55
N SER A 8 -5.19 2.58 3.57
CA SER A 8 -5.39 3.26 4.84
C SER A 8 -5.31 2.29 6.02
N HIS A 9 -5.13 2.80 7.23
CA HIS A 9 -5.07 2.01 8.45
C HIS A 9 -6.16 2.45 9.43
N LEU A 10 -7.45 2.21 9.10
CA LEU A 10 -8.57 2.44 10.02
C LEU A 10 -8.50 1.58 11.29
N ASN A 11 -7.70 0.54 11.27
CA ASN A 11 -7.38 -0.35 12.39
C ASN A 11 -6.29 0.17 13.32
N LEU A 12 -5.60 1.27 12.99
CA LEU A 12 -4.56 1.87 13.83
C LEU A 12 -5.03 3.15 14.54
N SER A 13 -4.50 3.39 15.75
CA SER A 13 -4.69 4.67 16.45
C SER A 13 -4.05 5.82 15.67
N PRO A 14 -4.68 7.01 15.63
CA PRO A 14 -5.91 7.38 16.31
C PRO A 14 -7.20 7.05 15.55
N LEU A 15 -7.14 6.55 14.29
CA LEU A 15 -8.33 6.32 13.46
C LEU A 15 -9.23 5.23 14.04
N SER A 16 -8.65 4.18 14.63
CA SER A 16 -9.40 3.06 15.21
C SER A 16 -10.32 3.49 16.36
N GLU A 17 -9.96 4.57 17.05
CA GLU A 17 -10.74 5.12 18.17
C GLU A 17 -11.98 5.90 17.70
N ASP A 18 -11.97 6.41 16.46
CA ASP A 18 -13.00 7.25 15.88
C ASP A 18 -13.54 6.68 14.54
N LYS A 19 -13.35 5.39 14.33
CA LYS A 19 -13.65 4.72 13.05
C LYS A 19 -15.11 4.86 12.61
N GLU A 20 -16.07 4.84 13.55
CA GLU A 20 -17.49 4.96 13.20
C GLU A 20 -17.81 6.33 12.59
N ARG A 21 -17.21 7.41 13.09
CA ARG A 21 -17.33 8.75 12.50
C ARG A 21 -16.69 8.78 11.11
N ILE A 22 -15.49 8.19 10.98
CA ILE A 22 -14.75 8.18 9.71
C ILE A 22 -15.53 7.39 8.66
N ILE A 23 -16.06 6.21 8.99
CA ILE A 23 -16.88 5.40 8.08
C ILE A 23 -18.08 6.20 7.57
N LYS A 24 -18.78 6.90 8.46
CA LYS A 24 -19.89 7.77 8.06
C LYS A 24 -19.47 8.88 7.08
N ILE A 25 -18.32 9.50 7.31
CA ILE A 25 -17.78 10.51 6.39
C ILE A 25 -17.44 9.89 5.03
N LEU A 26 -16.85 8.69 5.01
CA LEU A 26 -16.54 7.97 3.77
C LEU A 26 -17.82 7.68 2.96
N GLU A 27 -18.89 7.25 3.62
CA GLU A 27 -20.18 7.03 2.98
C GLU A 27 -20.79 8.34 2.44
N GLU A 28 -20.80 9.41 3.24
CA GLU A 28 -21.31 10.73 2.82
C GLU A 28 -20.54 11.34 1.64
N LYS A 29 -19.25 11.04 1.55
CA LYS A 29 -18.36 11.53 0.48
C LYS A 29 -18.23 10.56 -0.71
N GLU A 30 -18.88 9.40 -0.64
CA GLU A 30 -18.77 8.34 -1.64
C GLU A 30 -17.34 7.86 -1.87
N VAL A 31 -16.54 7.76 -0.80
CA VAL A 31 -15.15 7.26 -0.81
C VAL A 31 -15.10 5.82 -0.34
N GLY A 32 -14.44 4.97 -1.12
CA GLY A 32 -14.08 3.62 -0.68
C GLY A 32 -12.65 3.56 -0.17
N THR A 33 -12.33 2.55 0.66
CA THR A 33 -10.95 2.33 1.10
C THR A 33 -10.65 0.86 1.39
N ILE A 34 -9.39 0.50 1.23
CA ILE A 34 -8.82 -0.74 1.76
C ILE A 34 -8.18 -0.42 3.11
N THR A 35 -8.68 -1.06 4.18
CA THR A 35 -7.99 -1.06 5.48
C THR A 35 -6.90 -2.12 5.44
N VAL A 36 -5.66 -1.71 5.63
CA VAL A 36 -4.50 -2.56 5.42
C VAL A 36 -4.06 -3.24 6.73
N GLY A 37 -3.91 -4.57 6.67
CA GLY A 37 -3.34 -5.38 7.74
C GLY A 37 -1.82 -5.46 7.62
N THR A 38 -1.13 -5.41 8.77
CA THR A 38 0.34 -5.47 8.86
C THR A 38 0.84 -6.66 9.66
N ASP A 39 -0.07 -7.37 10.33
CA ASP A 39 0.13 -8.63 11.06
C ASP A 39 -1.23 -9.36 11.21
N LEU A 40 -1.26 -10.48 11.94
CA LEU A 40 -2.49 -11.24 12.16
C LEU A 40 -3.59 -10.45 12.87
N GLU A 41 -3.22 -9.69 13.90
CA GLU A 41 -4.18 -8.93 14.69
C GLU A 41 -4.77 -7.78 13.88
N THR A 42 -3.93 -6.98 13.25
CA THR A 42 -4.36 -5.84 12.44
C THR A 42 -5.09 -6.29 11.18
N SER A 43 -4.73 -7.43 10.58
CA SER A 43 -5.46 -8.04 9.47
C SER A 43 -6.87 -8.48 9.88
N ALA A 44 -7.03 -9.11 11.04
CA ALA A 44 -8.34 -9.47 11.56
C ALA A 44 -9.21 -8.23 11.84
N GLN A 45 -8.63 -7.19 12.44
CA GLN A 45 -9.31 -5.91 12.67
C GLN A 45 -9.72 -5.22 11.35
N ALA A 46 -8.87 -5.27 10.32
CA ALA A 46 -9.18 -4.73 9.00
C ALA A 46 -10.41 -5.42 8.38
N ILE A 47 -10.48 -6.75 8.48
CA ILE A 47 -11.64 -7.53 8.02
C ILE A 47 -12.92 -7.14 8.78
N GLU A 48 -12.85 -7.00 10.11
CA GLU A 48 -14.01 -6.56 10.92
C GLU A 48 -14.49 -5.17 10.53
N ILE A 49 -13.58 -4.26 10.22
CA ILE A 49 -13.91 -2.90 9.75
C ILE A 49 -14.55 -2.98 8.36
N ALA A 50 -14.00 -3.77 7.44
CA ALA A 50 -14.50 -3.91 6.09
C ALA A 50 -15.95 -4.43 6.03
N GLN A 51 -16.38 -5.22 7.01
CA GLN A 51 -17.75 -5.73 7.10
C GLN A 51 -18.80 -4.67 7.47
N LYS A 52 -18.38 -3.46 7.90
CA LYS A 52 -19.28 -2.40 8.36
C LYS A 52 -19.90 -1.59 7.21
N SER A 53 -19.32 -1.60 6.02
CA SER A 53 -19.83 -0.87 4.85
C SER A 53 -19.46 -1.59 3.54
N GLU A 54 -20.30 -1.42 2.51
CA GLU A 54 -20.04 -2.02 1.20
C GLU A 54 -18.81 -1.45 0.50
N ASN A 55 -18.46 -0.21 0.80
CA ASN A 55 -17.33 0.51 0.22
C ASN A 55 -16.00 0.29 0.96
N LEU A 56 -16.00 -0.55 2.00
CA LEU A 56 -14.82 -0.89 2.77
C LEU A 56 -14.33 -2.28 2.41
N PHE A 57 -13.01 -2.41 2.30
CA PHE A 57 -12.31 -3.65 1.99
C PHE A 57 -11.13 -3.83 2.94
N ALA A 58 -10.53 -5.01 2.93
CA ALA A 58 -9.38 -5.34 3.77
C ALA A 58 -8.27 -5.97 2.96
N SER A 59 -7.03 -5.78 3.39
CA SER A 59 -5.92 -6.62 3.00
C SER A 59 -5.39 -7.41 4.20
N VAL A 60 -4.73 -8.52 3.90
CA VAL A 60 -4.10 -9.40 4.89
C VAL A 60 -2.63 -9.48 4.58
N GLY A 61 -1.77 -9.09 5.52
CA GLY A 61 -0.35 -9.06 5.29
C GLY A 61 0.51 -9.13 6.54
N PHE A 62 1.79 -9.36 6.33
CA PHE A 62 2.82 -9.32 7.36
C PHE A 62 3.91 -8.35 6.93
N HIS A 63 3.94 -7.22 7.62
CA HIS A 63 4.81 -6.10 7.29
C HIS A 63 6.29 -6.46 7.52
N PRO A 64 7.20 -6.10 6.61
CA PRO A 64 8.61 -6.47 6.72
C PRO A 64 9.29 -5.96 7.99
N SER A 65 8.85 -4.84 8.58
CA SER A 65 9.41 -4.36 9.85
C SER A 65 9.08 -5.22 11.07
N ASP A 66 8.13 -6.16 10.96
CA ASP A 66 7.73 -7.07 12.02
C ASP A 66 8.49 -8.41 11.96
N VAL A 67 9.21 -8.66 10.88
CA VAL A 67 10.09 -9.84 10.73
C VAL A 67 11.13 -9.87 11.84
N GLY A 68 11.26 -11.02 12.51
CA GLY A 68 12.12 -11.20 13.67
C GLY A 68 11.56 -10.64 15.00
N LYS A 69 10.42 -9.95 14.98
CA LYS A 69 9.76 -9.39 16.18
C LYS A 69 8.45 -10.09 16.50
N LYS A 70 7.73 -10.52 15.49
CA LYS A 70 6.46 -11.24 15.59
C LYS A 70 6.57 -12.57 14.85
N GLU A 71 5.72 -13.51 15.21
CA GLU A 71 5.62 -14.80 14.54
C GLU A 71 4.77 -14.68 13.27
N PHE A 72 5.24 -15.26 12.17
CA PHE A 72 4.48 -15.42 10.95
C PHE A 72 3.78 -16.79 10.94
N ASP A 73 2.51 -16.82 11.34
CA ASP A 73 1.69 -18.03 11.36
C ASP A 73 0.95 -18.18 10.01
N MET A 74 1.55 -18.95 9.11
CA MET A 74 1.05 -19.14 7.75
C MET A 74 -0.37 -19.74 7.72
N GLU A 75 -0.72 -20.64 8.64
CA GLU A 75 -2.05 -21.28 8.66
C GLU A 75 -3.13 -20.25 8.98
N LYS A 76 -2.92 -19.43 10.01
CA LYS A 76 -3.86 -18.36 10.36
C LYS A 76 -3.95 -17.29 9.28
N PHE A 77 -2.84 -16.94 8.63
CA PHE A 77 -2.88 -16.02 7.48
C PHE A 77 -3.76 -16.58 6.37
N GLN A 78 -3.61 -17.85 6.00
CA GLN A 78 -4.45 -18.49 4.99
C GLN A 78 -5.93 -18.55 5.38
N GLU A 79 -6.27 -18.67 6.66
CA GLU A 79 -7.66 -18.57 7.13
C GLU A 79 -8.23 -17.16 6.95
N LEU A 80 -7.45 -16.12 7.25
CA LEU A 80 -7.88 -14.73 7.09
C LEU A 80 -8.05 -14.35 5.61
N VAL A 81 -7.15 -14.78 4.74
CA VAL A 81 -7.17 -14.48 3.29
C VAL A 81 -8.47 -14.93 2.62
N ARG A 82 -9.12 -15.99 3.13
CA ARG A 82 -10.38 -16.53 2.58
C ARG A 82 -11.64 -15.84 3.10
N LYS A 83 -11.50 -14.82 3.94
CA LYS A 83 -12.66 -14.09 4.47
C LYS A 83 -13.21 -13.12 3.42
N ASP A 84 -14.54 -12.93 3.48
CA ASP A 84 -15.20 -11.91 2.68
C ASP A 84 -14.57 -10.54 2.89
N LYS A 85 -14.55 -9.72 1.84
CA LYS A 85 -13.97 -8.38 1.82
C LYS A 85 -12.44 -8.32 1.80
N VAL A 86 -11.72 -9.46 1.88
CA VAL A 86 -10.27 -9.48 1.62
C VAL A 86 -10.05 -9.40 0.11
N VAL A 87 -9.34 -8.35 -0.31
CA VAL A 87 -9.13 -8.05 -1.75
C VAL A 87 -7.66 -8.01 -2.15
N ALA A 88 -6.73 -8.11 -1.21
CA ALA A 88 -5.30 -8.09 -1.49
C ALA A 88 -4.48 -8.81 -0.42
N ILE A 89 -3.29 -9.23 -0.78
CA ILE A 89 -2.23 -9.63 0.16
C ILE A 89 -1.28 -8.46 0.36
N GLY A 90 -1.22 -7.98 1.57
CA GLY A 90 -0.41 -6.83 1.97
C GLY A 90 -0.92 -6.25 3.30
N GLU A 91 -0.08 -5.47 3.92
CA GLU A 91 1.16 -4.87 3.46
C GLU A 91 2.32 -5.87 3.57
N CYS A 92 3.04 -6.10 2.47
CA CYS A 92 4.13 -7.06 2.40
C CYS A 92 5.28 -6.51 1.56
N GLY A 93 6.47 -7.06 1.69
CA GLY A 93 7.62 -6.59 0.91
C GLY A 93 8.90 -6.46 1.72
N LEU A 94 9.67 -5.38 1.49
CA LEU A 94 10.98 -5.17 2.09
C LEU A 94 11.12 -3.75 2.69
N ASP A 95 11.56 -3.65 3.93
CA ASP A 95 11.91 -2.39 4.60
C ASP A 95 13.37 -2.46 5.11
N TYR A 96 14.25 -1.75 4.43
CA TYR A 96 15.66 -1.68 4.80
C TYR A 96 16.05 -0.38 5.50
N PHE A 97 15.10 0.54 5.64
CA PHE A 97 15.38 1.90 6.12
C PHE A 97 16.04 1.95 7.50
N ARG A 98 15.67 1.02 8.40
CA ARG A 98 16.17 0.96 9.78
C ARG A 98 17.06 -0.25 10.04
N ILE A 99 17.40 -1.01 8.99
CA ILE A 99 18.28 -2.17 9.09
C ILE A 99 19.71 -1.72 8.82
N ASP A 100 20.68 -2.19 9.62
CA ASP A 100 22.08 -1.95 9.32
C ASP A 100 22.45 -2.56 7.96
N ALA A 101 23.27 -1.84 7.18
CA ALA A 101 23.64 -2.29 5.83
C ALA A 101 24.30 -3.68 5.83
N SER A 102 25.00 -4.04 6.90
CA SER A 102 25.68 -5.33 7.08
C SER A 102 24.76 -6.44 7.61
N ASP A 103 23.54 -6.13 8.06
CA ASP A 103 22.59 -7.12 8.58
C ASP A 103 21.88 -7.86 7.42
N THR A 104 22.64 -8.76 6.82
CA THR A 104 22.14 -9.62 5.74
C THR A 104 21.14 -10.66 6.23
N GLU A 105 21.19 -11.02 7.51
CA GLU A 105 20.27 -12.01 8.09
C GLU A 105 18.84 -11.49 8.11
N THR A 106 18.60 -10.31 8.68
CA THR A 106 17.27 -9.68 8.70
C THR A 106 16.75 -9.43 7.29
N LYS A 107 17.60 -8.95 6.36
CA LYS A 107 17.20 -8.78 4.95
C LYS A 107 16.77 -10.09 4.32
N ASN A 108 17.50 -11.19 4.54
CA ASN A 108 17.14 -12.51 4.01
C ASN A 108 15.85 -13.07 4.63
N GLN A 109 15.62 -12.83 5.91
CA GLN A 109 14.36 -13.21 6.56
C GLN A 109 13.17 -12.43 5.96
N GLN A 110 13.29 -11.13 5.73
CA GLN A 110 12.26 -10.35 5.03
C GLN A 110 11.99 -10.90 3.63
N LYS A 111 13.02 -11.17 2.84
CA LYS A 111 12.88 -11.78 1.51
C LYS A 111 12.17 -13.15 1.55
N ALA A 112 12.46 -13.97 2.55
CA ALA A 112 11.82 -15.28 2.71
C ALA A 112 10.31 -15.14 3.01
N ILE A 113 9.93 -14.27 3.95
CA ILE A 113 8.53 -14.01 4.29
C ILE A 113 7.80 -13.35 3.11
N PHE A 114 8.44 -12.43 2.38
CA PHE A 114 7.86 -11.83 1.19
C PHE A 114 7.54 -12.86 0.11
N LYS A 115 8.45 -13.80 -0.16
CA LYS A 115 8.23 -14.90 -1.12
C LYS A 115 7.03 -15.76 -0.74
N ILE A 116 6.85 -16.07 0.54
CA ILE A 116 5.69 -16.82 1.04
C ILE A 116 4.40 -16.02 0.79
N GLN A 117 4.38 -14.71 1.03
CA GLN A 117 3.21 -13.88 0.79
C GLN A 117 2.85 -13.77 -0.70
N ILE A 118 3.86 -13.75 -1.59
CA ILE A 118 3.61 -13.86 -3.05
C ILE A 118 2.93 -15.20 -3.37
N ASP A 119 3.41 -16.31 -2.80
CA ASP A 119 2.82 -17.64 -3.03
C ASP A 119 1.37 -17.72 -2.53
N ILE A 120 1.07 -17.09 -1.38
CA ILE A 120 -0.29 -16.98 -0.86
C ILE A 120 -1.18 -16.14 -1.81
N ALA A 121 -0.68 -15.00 -2.30
CA ALA A 121 -1.40 -14.14 -3.23
C ALA A 121 -1.74 -14.90 -4.52
N GLN A 122 -0.76 -15.57 -5.12
CA GLN A 122 -0.93 -16.37 -6.32
C GLN A 122 -1.93 -17.52 -6.12
N ALA A 123 -1.85 -18.25 -5.01
CA ALA A 123 -2.74 -19.36 -4.70
C ALA A 123 -4.21 -18.94 -4.50
N ASN A 124 -4.48 -17.68 -4.20
CA ASN A 124 -5.82 -17.13 -3.94
C ASN A 124 -6.28 -16.13 -5.01
N ASP A 125 -5.51 -15.94 -6.09
CA ASP A 125 -5.79 -14.99 -7.17
C ASP A 125 -6.02 -13.55 -6.64
N LEU A 126 -5.18 -13.13 -5.69
CA LEU A 126 -5.24 -11.82 -5.07
C LEU A 126 -4.04 -10.96 -5.48
N PRO A 127 -4.22 -9.65 -5.67
CA PRO A 127 -3.12 -8.73 -5.92
C PRO A 127 -2.27 -8.50 -4.65
N LEU A 128 -1.07 -7.96 -4.86
CA LEU A 128 -0.15 -7.56 -3.80
C LEU A 128 -0.27 -6.06 -3.50
N ILE A 129 -0.17 -5.68 -2.21
CA ILE A 129 0.14 -4.31 -1.79
C ILE A 129 1.56 -4.32 -1.24
N LEU A 130 2.49 -3.75 -2.02
CA LEU A 130 3.92 -3.84 -1.75
C LEU A 130 4.43 -2.64 -0.95
N HIS A 131 4.98 -2.91 0.23
CA HIS A 131 5.82 -2.00 0.96
C HIS A 131 7.28 -2.14 0.50
N VAL A 132 7.85 -1.08 -0.06
CA VAL A 132 9.25 -1.10 -0.48
C VAL A 132 9.98 0.15 0.01
N ARG A 133 10.78 -0.02 1.05
CA ARG A 133 11.50 1.11 1.65
C ARG A 133 13.00 0.86 1.68
N PRO A 134 13.78 1.53 0.81
CA PRO A 134 15.22 1.33 0.73
C PRO A 134 15.96 2.02 1.88
N GLN A 135 17.22 1.67 2.06
CA GLN A 135 18.13 2.46 2.88
C GLN A 135 18.26 3.86 2.31
N LYS A 136 18.55 4.81 3.19
CA LYS A 136 18.64 6.22 2.80
C LYS A 136 19.69 6.43 1.68
N GLY A 137 19.23 6.97 0.55
CA GLY A 137 20.07 7.28 -0.60
C GLY A 137 20.44 6.09 -1.47
N THR A 138 19.74 4.97 -1.32
CA THR A 138 19.88 3.77 -2.16
C THR A 138 18.55 3.39 -2.82
N MET A 139 18.57 2.34 -3.67
CA MET A 139 17.39 1.67 -4.20
C MET A 139 17.40 0.17 -3.87
N ASP A 140 18.16 -0.24 -2.86
CA ASP A 140 18.48 -1.65 -2.56
C ASP A 140 17.22 -2.51 -2.31
N ALA A 141 16.24 -2.03 -1.56
CA ALA A 141 14.99 -2.75 -1.34
C ALA A 141 14.16 -2.91 -2.63
N TYR A 142 14.14 -1.88 -3.49
CA TYR A 142 13.47 -1.95 -4.79
C TYR A 142 14.13 -2.97 -5.72
N GLU A 143 15.46 -2.95 -5.79
CA GLU A 143 16.22 -3.91 -6.60
C GLU A 143 15.97 -5.34 -6.14
N ASP A 144 16.00 -5.59 -4.84
CA ASP A 144 15.74 -6.90 -4.27
C ASP A 144 14.29 -7.40 -4.49
N VAL A 145 13.28 -6.49 -4.40
CA VAL A 145 11.89 -6.83 -4.72
C VAL A 145 11.76 -7.18 -6.21
N LEU A 146 12.34 -6.36 -7.09
CA LEU A 146 12.31 -6.59 -8.54
C LEU A 146 13.01 -7.90 -8.91
N GLU A 147 14.19 -8.19 -8.33
CA GLU A 147 14.88 -9.47 -8.54
C GLU A 147 14.00 -10.66 -8.16
N ILE A 148 13.31 -10.59 -7.01
CA ILE A 148 12.42 -11.65 -6.56
C ILE A 148 11.25 -11.86 -7.53
N LEU A 149 10.67 -10.78 -8.04
CA LEU A 149 9.53 -10.84 -8.95
C LEU A 149 9.94 -11.28 -10.35
N GLU A 150 11.03 -10.74 -10.90
CA GLU A 150 11.53 -11.02 -12.25
C GLU A 150 12.00 -12.47 -12.43
N LEU A 151 12.39 -13.16 -11.35
CA LEU A 151 12.79 -14.59 -11.37
C LEU A 151 11.59 -15.56 -11.38
N ARG A 152 10.36 -15.08 -11.27
CA ARG A 152 9.15 -15.92 -11.27
C ARG A 152 8.56 -16.02 -12.67
N GLU A 153 8.05 -17.20 -13.03
CA GLU A 153 7.33 -17.41 -14.28
C GLU A 153 5.97 -16.71 -14.29
N GLU A 154 5.31 -16.70 -13.13
CA GLU A 154 4.02 -16.04 -12.90
C GLU A 154 4.09 -15.20 -11.63
N ILE A 155 3.56 -14.01 -11.69
CA ILE A 155 3.46 -13.09 -10.56
C ILE A 155 2.03 -12.59 -10.41
N PRO A 156 1.51 -12.43 -9.18
CA PRO A 156 0.26 -11.73 -8.97
C PRO A 156 0.39 -10.29 -9.46
N SER A 157 -0.72 -9.69 -9.91
CA SER A 157 -0.76 -8.24 -10.09
C SER A 157 -0.58 -7.54 -8.74
N GLY A 158 -0.35 -6.25 -8.75
CA GLY A 158 -0.23 -5.54 -7.47
C GLY A 158 0.05 -4.07 -7.63
N ASP A 159 0.19 -3.44 -6.50
CA ASP A 159 0.53 -2.05 -6.35
C ASP A 159 1.85 -1.90 -5.56
N VAL A 160 2.67 -0.96 -5.99
CA VAL A 160 3.80 -0.50 -5.18
C VAL A 160 3.33 0.71 -4.39
N HIS A 161 2.93 0.42 -3.15
CA HIS A 161 2.42 1.40 -2.21
C HIS A 161 3.45 2.48 -1.91
N PHE A 162 2.97 3.73 -1.80
CA PHE A 162 3.78 4.89 -1.45
C PHE A 162 5.08 4.95 -2.26
N PHE A 163 4.95 4.89 -3.60
CA PHE A 163 6.10 4.79 -4.48
C PHE A 163 7.02 6.02 -4.34
N VAL A 164 8.28 5.77 -4.01
CA VAL A 164 9.33 6.79 -3.86
C VAL A 164 10.61 6.42 -4.62
N GLY A 165 10.51 5.46 -5.55
CA GLY A 165 11.62 5.01 -6.39
C GLY A 165 11.97 5.98 -7.53
N SER A 166 13.05 5.65 -8.24
CA SER A 166 13.46 6.40 -9.43
C SER A 166 12.57 6.08 -10.65
N PRO A 167 12.65 6.88 -11.75
CA PRO A 167 11.98 6.57 -13.01
C PRO A 167 12.33 5.19 -13.56
N GLU A 168 13.59 4.76 -13.45
CA GLU A 168 14.07 3.46 -13.93
C GLU A 168 13.42 2.31 -13.12
N ILE A 169 13.31 2.47 -11.82
CA ILE A 169 12.61 1.52 -10.94
C ILE A 169 11.12 1.45 -11.31
N ALA A 170 10.48 2.61 -11.51
CA ALA A 170 9.09 2.69 -11.94
C ALA A 170 8.84 1.93 -13.24
N GLU A 171 9.70 2.13 -14.27
CA GLU A 171 9.59 1.42 -15.54
C GLU A 171 9.64 -0.11 -15.38
N ARG A 172 10.47 -0.63 -14.49
CA ARG A 172 10.58 -2.08 -14.26
C ARG A 172 9.30 -2.63 -13.62
N PHE A 173 8.74 -1.96 -12.60
CA PHE A 173 7.45 -2.37 -12.03
C PHE A 173 6.32 -2.30 -13.04
N LEU A 174 6.24 -1.23 -13.84
CA LEU A 174 5.24 -1.11 -14.89
C LEU A 174 5.35 -2.21 -15.96
N LYS A 175 6.56 -2.63 -16.34
CA LYS A 175 6.80 -3.77 -17.25
C LYS A 175 6.33 -5.10 -16.67
N LEU A 176 6.42 -5.28 -15.36
CA LEU A 176 5.87 -6.43 -14.64
C LEU A 176 4.34 -6.36 -14.46
N GLY A 177 3.71 -5.27 -14.91
CA GLY A 177 2.26 -5.10 -14.84
C GLY A 177 1.76 -4.44 -13.56
N PHE A 178 2.63 -4.07 -12.64
CA PHE A 178 2.25 -3.41 -11.39
C PHE A 178 1.68 -2.01 -11.62
N TYR A 179 0.96 -1.55 -10.62
CA TYR A 179 0.50 -0.18 -10.46
C TYR A 179 1.45 0.57 -9.52
N LEU A 180 1.43 1.89 -9.58
CA LEU A 180 2.16 2.75 -8.64
C LEU A 180 1.18 3.65 -7.92
N SER A 181 1.22 3.68 -6.61
CA SER A 181 0.37 4.57 -5.83
C SER A 181 1.13 5.71 -5.19
N PHE A 182 0.43 6.79 -4.99
CA PHE A 182 0.98 8.04 -4.46
C PHE A 182 0.12 8.55 -3.32
N THR A 183 0.79 9.03 -2.26
CA THR A 183 0.16 9.57 -1.05
C THR A 183 0.05 11.09 -1.07
N GLY A 184 -0.47 11.65 0.00
CA GLY A 184 -0.53 13.10 0.22
C GLY A 184 0.80 13.85 0.12
N VAL A 185 1.95 13.15 0.14
CA VAL A 185 3.29 13.74 -0.01
C VAL A 185 3.43 14.54 -1.29
N ILE A 186 2.80 14.12 -2.39
CA ILE A 186 2.88 14.78 -3.68
C ILE A 186 2.25 16.18 -3.68
N THR A 187 1.42 16.51 -2.68
CA THR A 187 0.80 17.82 -2.57
C THR A 187 1.78 18.90 -2.09
N PHE A 188 2.91 18.52 -1.50
CA PHE A 188 3.92 19.44 -0.96
C PHE A 188 5.37 19.14 -1.34
N ALA A 189 5.67 17.97 -1.91
CA ALA A 189 6.98 17.59 -2.45
C ALA A 189 6.90 17.44 -3.97
N ARG A 190 7.98 17.80 -4.68
CA ARG A 190 8.02 17.78 -6.15
C ARG A 190 8.87 16.62 -6.71
N ASP A 191 9.55 15.89 -5.85
CA ASP A 191 10.47 14.81 -6.23
C ASP A 191 9.80 13.69 -7.02
N TYR A 192 8.46 13.57 -6.91
CA TYR A 192 7.66 12.51 -7.53
C TYR A 192 7.03 12.92 -8.88
N ASP A 193 7.10 14.21 -9.24
CA ASP A 193 6.42 14.75 -10.42
C ASP A 193 6.84 14.06 -11.73
N GLU A 194 8.11 13.70 -11.86
CA GLU A 194 8.62 13.03 -13.06
C GLU A 194 8.02 11.63 -13.22
N VAL A 195 8.04 10.85 -12.15
CA VAL A 195 7.46 9.49 -12.15
C VAL A 195 5.96 9.55 -12.42
N ILE A 196 5.25 10.49 -11.80
CA ILE A 196 3.80 10.65 -12.05
C ILE A 196 3.54 11.00 -13.51
N ARG A 197 4.31 11.91 -14.14
CA ARG A 197 4.13 12.28 -15.55
C ARG A 197 4.38 11.12 -16.49
N MET A 198 5.40 10.30 -16.25
CA MET A 198 5.74 9.18 -17.13
C MET A 198 4.82 7.97 -16.98
N THR A 199 4.28 7.74 -15.79
CA THR A 199 3.40 6.61 -15.53
C THR A 199 2.08 6.77 -16.30
N PRO A 200 1.63 5.78 -17.08
CA PRO A 200 0.30 5.80 -17.70
C PRO A 200 -0.79 6.01 -16.66
N ILE A 201 -1.82 6.80 -16.97
CA ILE A 201 -2.86 7.12 -15.98
C ILE A 201 -3.58 5.88 -15.47
N GLU A 202 -3.79 4.89 -16.32
CA GLU A 202 -4.38 3.59 -16.00
C GLU A 202 -3.50 2.72 -15.11
N LYS A 203 -2.27 3.14 -14.82
CA LYS A 203 -1.31 2.49 -13.92
C LYS A 203 -1.02 3.29 -12.66
N ILE A 204 -1.72 4.38 -12.44
CA ILE A 204 -1.65 5.19 -11.22
C ILE A 204 -2.82 4.83 -10.32
N LEU A 205 -2.52 4.66 -9.03
CA LEU A 205 -3.52 4.54 -7.97
C LEU A 205 -3.35 5.67 -6.96
N THR A 206 -4.43 5.97 -6.25
CA THR A 206 -4.47 7.02 -5.22
C THR A 206 -4.61 6.41 -3.84
N GLU A 207 -3.88 6.95 -2.88
CA GLU A 207 -3.93 6.50 -1.51
C GLU A 207 -3.66 7.62 -0.52
N THR A 208 -3.97 7.38 0.74
CA THR A 208 -3.63 8.32 1.81
C THR A 208 -2.48 7.86 2.69
N ASP A 209 -2.36 6.57 2.93
CA ASP A 209 -1.57 5.99 4.01
C ASP A 209 -2.01 6.53 5.39
N ALA A 210 -3.32 6.82 5.53
CA ALA A 210 -3.88 7.36 6.77
C ALA A 210 -3.70 6.38 7.94
N PRO A 211 -3.26 6.86 9.11
CA PRO A 211 -3.30 8.24 9.65
C PRO A 211 -2.09 9.13 9.27
N PHE A 212 -1.21 8.66 8.41
CA PHE A 212 0.05 9.32 8.08
C PHE A 212 -0.10 10.29 6.89
N VAL A 213 0.93 11.08 6.63
CA VAL A 213 1.17 11.84 5.40
C VAL A 213 0.00 12.72 4.93
N THR A 214 -0.62 13.44 5.84
CA THR A 214 -1.74 14.34 5.55
C THR A 214 -1.45 15.30 4.39
N PRO A 215 -2.31 15.38 3.35
CA PRO A 215 -2.10 16.28 2.21
C PRO A 215 -2.35 17.75 2.57
N VAL A 216 -1.86 18.66 1.71
CA VAL A 216 -2.34 20.05 1.69
C VAL A 216 -3.79 20.04 1.16
N PRO A 217 -4.74 20.84 1.76
CA PRO A 217 -4.51 21.90 2.76
C PRO A 217 -4.59 21.43 4.22
N TYR A 218 -4.70 20.14 4.50
CA TYR A 218 -4.99 19.60 5.82
C TYR A 218 -3.74 19.34 6.69
N ARG A 219 -2.53 19.79 6.26
CA ARG A 219 -1.27 19.59 7.00
C ARG A 219 -1.40 19.96 8.48
N GLY A 220 -0.85 19.10 9.35
CA GLY A 220 -0.91 19.27 10.81
C GLY A 220 -2.13 18.62 11.47
N GLN A 221 -3.06 18.09 10.71
CA GLN A 221 -4.16 17.25 11.19
C GLN A 221 -3.81 15.77 11.02
N THR A 222 -4.57 14.87 11.64
CA THR A 222 -4.52 13.44 11.35
C THR A 222 -5.05 13.21 9.94
N CYS A 223 -4.34 12.40 9.14
CA CYS A 223 -4.82 12.02 7.82
C CYS A 223 -6.01 11.07 7.95
N GLU A 224 -7.04 11.29 7.14
CA GLU A 224 -8.21 10.42 7.03
C GLU A 224 -8.39 10.00 5.57
N PRO A 225 -8.92 8.77 5.30
CA PRO A 225 -8.98 8.21 3.94
C PRO A 225 -9.73 9.08 2.92
N TRP A 226 -10.74 9.85 3.35
CA TRP A 226 -11.45 10.78 2.45
C TRP A 226 -10.56 11.89 1.86
N MET A 227 -9.39 12.13 2.46
CA MET A 227 -8.44 13.12 1.96
C MET A 227 -7.72 12.65 0.67
N VAL A 228 -7.96 11.43 0.22
CA VAL A 228 -7.49 10.89 -1.08
C VAL A 228 -7.94 11.78 -2.25
N GLU A 229 -9.04 12.50 -2.10
CA GLU A 229 -9.51 13.50 -3.07
C GLU A 229 -8.41 14.52 -3.44
N GLU A 230 -7.61 14.95 -2.47
CA GLU A 230 -6.53 15.92 -2.69
C GLU A 230 -5.35 15.29 -3.45
N VAL A 231 -5.12 13.99 -3.24
CA VAL A 231 -4.11 13.22 -3.99
C VAL A 231 -4.54 13.10 -5.46
N ALA A 232 -5.78 12.71 -5.72
CA ALA A 232 -6.32 12.61 -7.08
C ALA A 232 -6.26 13.96 -7.82
N LYS A 233 -6.69 15.05 -7.19
CA LYS A 233 -6.57 16.41 -7.74
C LYS A 233 -5.13 16.77 -8.10
N LYS A 234 -4.17 16.38 -7.24
CA LYS A 234 -2.77 16.69 -7.46
C LYS A 234 -2.16 15.87 -8.60
N ILE A 235 -2.53 14.61 -8.74
CA ILE A 235 -2.13 13.78 -9.89
C ILE A 235 -2.66 14.42 -11.19
N ALA A 236 -3.94 14.81 -11.21
CA ALA A 236 -4.53 15.51 -12.36
C ALA A 236 -3.75 16.79 -12.73
N GLU A 237 -3.42 17.63 -11.73
CA GLU A 237 -2.61 18.84 -11.93
C GLU A 237 -1.24 18.51 -12.58
N ILE A 238 -0.52 17.50 -12.02
CA ILE A 238 0.82 17.14 -12.50
C ILE A 238 0.78 16.58 -13.92
N LYS A 239 -0.28 15.85 -14.27
CA LYS A 239 -0.48 15.24 -15.60
C LYS A 239 -1.15 16.20 -16.59
N GLY A 240 -1.67 17.36 -16.13
CA GLY A 240 -2.42 18.29 -16.97
C GLY A 240 -3.76 17.72 -17.44
N LEU A 241 -4.41 16.91 -16.62
CA LEU A 241 -5.70 16.26 -16.87
C LEU A 241 -6.83 16.95 -16.08
N ASP A 242 -8.07 16.69 -16.50
CA ASP A 242 -9.24 17.03 -15.68
C ASP A 242 -9.26 16.11 -14.45
N PRO A 243 -9.52 16.62 -13.23
CA PRO A 243 -9.65 15.80 -12.04
C PRO A 243 -10.67 14.64 -12.14
N GLU A 244 -11.68 14.77 -13.00
CA GLU A 244 -12.67 13.71 -13.22
C GLU A 244 -12.11 12.51 -14.03
N VAL A 245 -10.90 12.63 -14.59
CA VAL A 245 -10.24 11.56 -15.35
C VAL A 245 -9.38 10.67 -14.44
N VAL A 246 -8.97 11.20 -13.28
CA VAL A 246 -8.14 10.51 -12.29
C VAL A 246 -9.01 9.86 -11.23
#